data_2205c61c72ad409ab84d141851e1bbe3
#
_entry.id   2205c61c72ad409ab84d141851e1bbe3
#
_cell.length_a   1.000
_cell.length_b   1.000
_cell.length_c   1.000
_cell.angle_alpha   90.00
_cell.angle_beta   90.00
_cell.angle_gamma   90.00
#
_symmetry.space_group_name_H-M   'P 1'
#
loop_
_entity.id
_entity.type
_entity.pdbx_description
1 polymer ?
#
loop_
_entity_poly.entity_id
_entity_poly.type
_entity_poly.pdbx_seq_one_letter_code
_entity_poly.pdbx_strand_id
1 'polypeptide(L)'
;GIKVVEDGAHSIGSTYKYKGETYKCGDCQHVDLCTYSFHPVKHITTGEGGAVTTNDSDLFQRIQNLCKHGIDRRDHMFSDKERRGSWYYEMDSLGFNYRLTDFQAALGSSQLKKLPEIKRRRREIVKYYNQELSQYEELQVPFESPSVDSNFHLYLLRVRPGMKADRYDLFTGLQRLNYRPMVHYIPIHLLGYYKRNFGYKQGDFPVAEKCYQESL
;
A
#
# COMPACT_ATOMS: atom_id res chain seq x y z
N GLY A 1 2.85 24.47 6.27
CA GLY A 1 3.91 23.69 5.60
C GLY A 1 3.32 22.69 4.61
N ILE A 2 4.14 21.96 3.89
CA ILE A 2 3.73 20.87 3.01
C ILE A 2 3.33 19.69 3.90
N LYS A 3 2.17 19.09 3.61
CA LYS A 3 1.73 17.86 4.26
C LYS A 3 2.31 16.65 3.54
N VAL A 4 2.76 15.66 4.30
CA VAL A 4 3.35 14.41 3.79
C VAL A 4 2.40 13.25 4.04
N VAL A 5 2.04 12.53 2.98
CA VAL A 5 1.20 11.34 3.04
C VAL A 5 2.03 10.11 2.67
N GLU A 6 2.14 9.16 3.58
CA GLU A 6 2.74 7.85 3.32
C GLU A 6 1.72 6.94 2.62
N ASP A 7 2.08 6.39 1.47
CA ASP A 7 1.34 5.26 0.90
C ASP A 7 1.79 3.97 1.57
N GLY A 8 1.08 3.58 2.61
CA GLY A 8 1.30 2.36 3.38
C GLY A 8 0.55 1.13 2.87
N ALA A 9 -0.03 1.18 1.64
CA ALA A 9 -0.84 0.09 1.10
C ALA A 9 -0.11 -1.27 1.04
N HIS A 10 1.22 -1.28 1.08
CA HIS A 10 2.08 -2.47 1.09
C HIS A 10 2.92 -2.60 2.37
N SER A 11 2.81 -1.70 3.34
CA SER A 11 3.79 -1.60 4.43
C SER A 11 3.29 -2.01 5.82
N ILE A 12 2.02 -2.42 5.96
CA ILE A 12 1.47 -2.78 7.27
C ILE A 12 2.32 -3.85 7.95
N GLY A 13 2.79 -3.57 9.17
CA GLY A 13 3.67 -4.45 9.94
C GLY A 13 5.17 -4.33 9.61
N SER A 14 5.56 -3.52 8.62
CA SER A 14 6.97 -3.16 8.38
C SER A 14 7.48 -2.16 9.42
N THR A 15 8.79 -2.17 9.65
CA THR A 15 9.47 -1.21 10.52
C THR A 15 10.73 -0.68 9.84
N TYR A 16 11.17 0.49 10.30
CA TYR A 16 12.43 1.10 9.85
C TYR A 16 13.18 1.73 11.02
N LYS A 17 14.50 1.82 10.87
CA LYS A 17 15.38 2.48 11.86
C LYS A 17 15.77 3.86 11.36
N TYR A 18 15.65 4.84 12.22
CA TYR A 18 16.10 6.21 11.97
C TYR A 18 16.71 6.79 13.23
N LYS A 19 17.93 7.35 13.13
CA LYS A 19 18.68 7.92 14.27
C LYS A 19 18.80 7.00 15.48
N GLY A 20 18.92 5.67 15.23
CA GLY A 20 19.08 4.66 16.30
C GLY A 20 17.79 4.11 16.88
N GLU A 21 16.65 4.70 16.59
CA GLU A 21 15.34 4.26 17.04
C GLU A 21 14.60 3.46 15.95
N THR A 22 13.64 2.62 16.37
CA THR A 22 12.83 1.80 15.47
C THR A 22 11.40 2.33 15.44
N TYR A 23 10.91 2.58 14.23
CA TYR A 23 9.57 3.10 13.94
C TYR A 23 8.77 2.09 13.14
N LYS A 24 7.44 2.13 13.28
CA LYS A 24 6.52 1.34 12.45
C LYS A 24 6.07 2.18 11.26
N CYS A 25 5.96 1.56 10.08
CA CYS A 25 5.26 2.21 8.99
C CYS A 25 3.83 2.55 9.44
N GLY A 26 3.40 3.81 9.22
CA GLY A 26 2.10 4.31 9.59
C GLY A 26 1.91 4.72 11.05
N ASP A 27 2.96 4.78 11.87
CA ASP A 27 2.91 5.39 13.20
C ASP A 27 2.89 6.93 13.16
N CYS A 28 3.06 7.49 11.97
CA CYS A 28 3.00 8.92 11.68
C CYS A 28 3.97 9.79 12.51
N GLN A 29 5.15 9.24 12.86
CA GLN A 29 6.19 10.02 13.54
C GLN A 29 6.94 10.95 12.59
N HIS A 30 7.00 10.60 11.30
CA HIS A 30 7.74 11.37 10.28
C HIS A 30 6.85 11.82 9.10
N VAL A 31 5.56 11.53 9.15
CA VAL A 31 4.57 11.90 8.13
C VAL A 31 3.30 12.41 8.80
N ASP A 32 2.47 13.16 8.08
CA ASP A 32 1.21 13.67 8.62
C ASP A 32 0.10 12.60 8.60
N LEU A 33 0.11 11.75 7.58
CA LEU A 33 -0.88 10.71 7.32
C LEU A 33 -0.21 9.45 6.75
N CYS A 34 -0.77 8.28 7.06
CA CYS A 34 -0.48 7.05 6.33
C CYS A 34 -1.78 6.38 5.88
N THR A 35 -1.79 5.88 4.64
CA THR A 35 -2.94 5.16 4.08
C THR A 35 -2.64 3.68 3.96
N TYR A 36 -3.60 2.82 4.31
CA TYR A 36 -3.51 1.36 4.18
C TYR A 36 -4.59 0.82 3.26
N SER A 37 -4.28 -0.28 2.58
CA SER A 37 -5.24 -1.04 1.78
C SER A 37 -5.52 -2.39 2.44
N PHE A 38 -6.79 -2.74 2.51
CA PHE A 38 -7.28 -4.05 2.97
C PHE A 38 -7.95 -4.85 1.85
N HIS A 39 -7.54 -4.57 0.60
CA HIS A 39 -7.93 -5.37 -0.57
C HIS A 39 -7.51 -6.85 -0.38
N PRO A 40 -8.22 -7.84 -0.97
CA PRO A 40 -7.98 -9.28 -0.75
C PRO A 40 -6.55 -9.77 -0.92
N VAL A 41 -5.77 -9.13 -1.81
CA VAL A 41 -4.37 -9.53 -2.08
C VAL A 41 -3.38 -9.01 -1.03
N LYS A 42 -3.80 -8.12 -0.11
CA LYS A 42 -2.89 -7.51 0.89
C LYS A 42 -2.59 -8.49 2.04
N HIS A 43 -1.71 -8.08 2.95
CA HIS A 43 -1.29 -8.90 4.11
C HIS A 43 -2.45 -9.26 5.03
N ILE A 44 -3.36 -8.32 5.21
CA ILE A 44 -4.63 -8.49 5.88
C ILE A 44 -5.73 -7.96 4.95
N THR A 45 -6.91 -8.48 5.07
CA THR A 45 -8.02 -8.08 4.22
C THR A 45 -9.31 -7.88 5.01
N THR A 46 -10.16 -6.99 4.46
CA THR A 46 -11.55 -6.83 4.88
C THR A 46 -12.53 -7.13 3.74
N GLY A 47 -12.06 -7.90 2.71
CA GLY A 47 -12.75 -8.04 1.43
C GLY A 47 -12.45 -6.85 0.54
N GLU A 48 -12.98 -5.70 0.85
CA GLU A 48 -12.57 -4.38 0.39
C GLU A 48 -12.46 -3.46 1.60
N GLY A 49 -11.58 -2.48 1.57
CA GLY A 49 -11.42 -1.52 2.64
C GLY A 49 -10.02 -0.93 2.70
N GLY A 50 -9.84 -0.08 3.70
CA GLY A 50 -8.59 0.60 4.01
C GLY A 50 -8.69 1.33 5.32
N ALA A 51 -7.59 1.91 5.73
CA ALA A 51 -7.51 2.78 6.90
C ALA A 51 -6.57 3.95 6.64
N VAL A 52 -6.77 5.02 7.38
CA VAL A 52 -5.84 6.15 7.44
C VAL A 52 -5.45 6.33 8.89
N THR A 53 -4.15 6.45 9.15
CA THR A 53 -3.61 6.81 10.46
C THR A 53 -3.05 8.22 10.46
N THR A 54 -3.14 8.91 11.58
CA THR A 54 -2.57 10.24 11.80
C THR A 54 -2.43 10.52 13.29
N ASN A 55 -1.44 11.34 13.66
CA ASN A 55 -1.30 11.89 15.02
C ASN A 55 -1.88 13.32 15.12
N ASP A 56 -2.39 13.88 14.02
CA ASP A 56 -2.99 15.22 13.95
C ASP A 56 -4.50 15.11 14.15
N SER A 57 -5.02 15.69 15.24
CA SER A 57 -6.44 15.64 15.61
C SER A 57 -7.35 16.33 14.60
N ASP A 58 -6.87 17.41 13.95
CA ASP A 58 -7.67 18.15 12.98
C ASP A 58 -7.79 17.34 11.67
N LEU A 59 -6.71 16.70 11.22
CA LEU A 59 -6.75 15.78 10.10
C LEU A 59 -7.65 14.58 10.37
N PHE A 60 -7.55 14.00 11.58
CA PHE A 60 -8.44 12.91 11.99
C PHE A 60 -9.93 13.33 11.89
N GLN A 61 -10.28 14.48 12.45
CA GLN A 61 -11.66 14.95 12.42
C GLN A 61 -12.15 15.21 10.99
N ARG A 62 -11.31 15.83 10.16
CA ARG A 62 -11.66 16.07 8.74
C ARG A 62 -11.89 14.77 7.98
N ILE A 63 -11.04 13.75 8.18
CA ILE A 63 -11.20 12.43 7.56
C ILE A 63 -12.49 11.78 8.03
N GLN A 64 -12.79 11.82 9.33
CA GLN A 64 -14.03 11.29 9.89
C GLN A 64 -15.27 11.93 9.24
N ASN A 65 -15.28 13.23 9.07
CA ASN A 65 -16.38 13.95 8.44
C ASN A 65 -16.49 13.57 6.94
N LEU A 66 -15.37 13.57 6.22
CA LEU A 66 -15.34 13.19 4.80
C LEU A 66 -15.86 11.77 4.55
N CYS A 67 -15.52 10.82 5.41
CA CYS A 67 -15.99 9.43 5.31
C CYS A 67 -17.49 9.28 5.61
N LYS A 68 -18.13 10.28 6.23
CA LYS A 68 -19.51 10.25 6.71
C LYS A 68 -20.35 11.36 6.08
N HIS A 69 -20.28 11.54 4.78
CA HIS A 69 -21.03 12.52 4.00
C HIS A 69 -20.72 14.00 4.32
N GLY A 70 -19.61 14.31 4.99
CA GLY A 70 -19.32 15.66 5.47
C GLY A 70 -20.25 16.14 6.58
N ILE A 71 -20.89 15.19 7.28
CA ILE A 71 -21.84 15.50 8.36
C ILE A 71 -21.08 15.77 9.65
N ASP A 72 -21.38 16.90 10.28
CA ASP A 72 -20.96 17.23 11.63
C ASP A 72 -22.14 17.18 12.61
N ARG A 73 -21.88 16.64 13.80
CA ARG A 73 -22.86 16.57 14.90
C ARG A 73 -22.32 17.18 16.20
N ARG A 74 -21.19 17.87 16.11
CA ARG A 74 -20.55 18.45 17.30
C ARG A 74 -21.34 19.65 17.79
N ASP A 75 -21.65 19.61 19.06
CA ASP A 75 -22.50 20.61 19.72
C ASP A 75 -22.00 22.04 19.60
N HIS A 76 -20.68 22.24 19.60
CA HIS A 76 -20.09 23.59 19.54
C HIS A 76 -20.11 24.23 18.14
N MET A 77 -20.48 23.47 17.10
CA MET A 77 -20.58 23.96 15.72
C MET A 77 -21.91 24.65 15.44
N PHE A 78 -22.90 24.52 16.32
CA PHE A 78 -24.24 25.03 16.08
C PHE A 78 -24.66 26.03 17.16
N SER A 79 -25.39 27.08 16.76
CA SER A 79 -26.02 27.99 17.72
C SER A 79 -27.20 27.29 18.41
N ASP A 80 -27.53 27.72 19.65
CA ASP A 80 -28.69 27.20 20.39
C ASP A 80 -30.03 27.42 19.65
N LYS A 81 -30.11 28.40 18.76
CA LYS A 81 -31.30 28.66 17.92
C LYS A 81 -31.50 27.62 16.82
N GLU A 82 -30.42 26.99 16.37
CA GLU A 82 -30.44 25.98 15.33
C GLU A 82 -30.68 24.57 15.92
N ARG A 83 -30.41 24.40 17.20
CA ARG A 83 -30.65 23.14 17.92
C ARG A 83 -32.11 22.93 18.22
N ARG A 84 -32.78 22.13 17.39
CA ARG A 84 -34.19 21.78 17.61
C ARG A 84 -34.40 20.40 18.25
N GLY A 85 -33.31 19.67 18.55
CA GLY A 85 -33.36 18.35 19.18
C GLY A 85 -32.15 17.50 18.87
N SER A 86 -32.01 16.34 19.51
CA SER A 86 -30.88 15.41 19.38
C SER A 86 -30.70 14.79 18.00
N TRP A 87 -31.66 14.96 17.13
CA TRP A 87 -31.59 14.52 15.72
C TRP A 87 -30.88 15.51 14.81
N TYR A 88 -30.60 16.74 15.26
CA TYR A 88 -30.04 17.79 14.42
C TYR A 88 -28.58 17.48 14.04
N TYR A 89 -28.24 17.73 12.81
CA TYR A 89 -26.89 17.67 12.25
C TYR A 89 -26.79 18.57 11.03
N GLU A 90 -25.58 18.94 10.66
CA GLU A 90 -25.28 19.73 9.48
C GLU A 90 -24.33 18.98 8.56
N MET A 91 -24.47 19.24 7.26
CA MET A 91 -23.47 18.89 6.25
C MET A 91 -22.54 20.09 6.09
N ASP A 92 -21.40 20.05 6.79
CA ASP A 92 -20.41 21.15 6.80
C ASP A 92 -19.53 21.16 5.55
N SER A 93 -19.35 20.00 4.92
CA SER A 93 -18.50 19.86 3.74
C SER A 93 -19.01 18.77 2.81
N LEU A 94 -18.56 18.79 1.54
CA LEU A 94 -18.85 17.70 0.61
C LEU A 94 -18.04 16.47 1.01
N GLY A 95 -18.74 15.42 1.47
CA GLY A 95 -18.15 14.16 1.89
C GLY A 95 -18.60 12.96 1.05
N PHE A 96 -18.11 11.79 1.44
CA PHE A 96 -18.35 10.52 0.77
C PHE A 96 -19.02 9.52 1.71
N ASN A 97 -19.55 8.44 1.16
CA ASN A 97 -20.00 7.30 1.94
C ASN A 97 -18.90 6.23 2.01
N TYR A 98 -17.86 6.50 2.79
CA TYR A 98 -16.65 5.65 2.87
C TYR A 98 -16.51 4.98 4.25
N ARG A 99 -17.63 4.64 4.86
CA ARG A 99 -17.63 3.91 6.13
C ARG A 99 -17.32 2.44 5.92
N LEU A 100 -16.38 1.91 6.72
CA LEU A 100 -16.18 0.48 6.86
C LEU A 100 -17.39 -0.11 7.61
N THR A 101 -17.90 -1.25 7.14
CA THR A 101 -18.99 -1.94 7.84
C THR A 101 -18.47 -2.70 9.06
N ASP A 102 -19.34 -3.02 10.02
CA ASP A 102 -18.95 -3.76 11.23
C ASP A 102 -18.41 -5.16 10.89
N PHE A 103 -18.95 -5.82 9.87
CA PHE A 103 -18.43 -7.10 9.37
C PHE A 103 -17.00 -6.97 8.84
N GLN A 104 -16.73 -5.95 8.05
CA GLN A 104 -15.39 -5.66 7.54
C GLN A 104 -14.43 -5.31 8.68
N ALA A 105 -14.86 -4.50 9.64
CA ALA A 105 -14.06 -4.13 10.80
C ALA A 105 -13.74 -5.33 11.69
N ALA A 106 -14.71 -6.23 11.91
CA ALA A 106 -14.51 -7.47 12.66
C ALA A 106 -13.52 -8.40 11.96
N LEU A 107 -13.66 -8.56 10.64
CA LEU A 107 -12.71 -9.33 9.82
C LEU A 107 -11.31 -8.73 9.90
N GLY A 108 -11.17 -7.41 9.70
CA GLY A 108 -9.90 -6.69 9.79
C GLY A 108 -9.24 -6.86 11.15
N SER A 109 -10.00 -6.73 12.23
CA SER A 109 -9.50 -6.94 13.61
C SER A 109 -9.01 -8.37 13.85
N SER A 110 -9.72 -9.36 13.29
CA SER A 110 -9.30 -10.77 13.34
C SER A 110 -8.02 -11.02 12.54
N GLN A 111 -7.93 -10.46 11.33
CA GLN A 111 -6.75 -10.56 10.46
C GLN A 111 -5.52 -9.86 11.07
N LEU A 112 -5.72 -8.69 11.67
CA LEU A 112 -4.64 -7.92 12.29
C LEU A 112 -3.95 -8.68 13.43
N LYS A 113 -4.70 -9.49 14.19
CA LYS A 113 -4.13 -10.37 15.23
C LYS A 113 -3.18 -11.43 14.67
N LYS A 114 -3.34 -11.82 13.41
CA LYS A 114 -2.51 -12.81 12.71
C LYS A 114 -1.31 -12.18 11.99
N LEU A 115 -1.24 -10.85 11.89
CA LEU A 115 -0.21 -10.15 11.14
C LEU A 115 1.23 -10.52 11.54
N PRO A 116 1.58 -10.66 12.84
CA PRO A 116 2.94 -11.07 13.22
C PRO A 116 3.34 -12.43 12.64
N GLU A 117 2.44 -13.40 12.68
CA GLU A 117 2.67 -14.75 12.14
C GLU A 117 2.75 -14.73 10.61
N ILE A 118 1.87 -13.96 9.94
CA ILE A 118 1.91 -13.77 8.48
C ILE A 118 3.27 -13.17 8.08
N LYS A 119 3.73 -12.13 8.77
CA LYS A 119 5.04 -11.51 8.51
C LYS A 119 6.18 -12.51 8.72
N ARG A 120 6.19 -13.22 9.84
CA ARG A 120 7.21 -14.23 10.15
C ARG A 120 7.33 -15.25 9.01
N ARG A 121 6.21 -15.83 8.57
CA ARG A 121 6.19 -16.84 7.51
C ARG A 121 6.64 -16.28 6.17
N ARG A 122 6.24 -15.07 5.81
CA ARG A 122 6.71 -14.39 4.58
C ARG A 122 8.24 -14.20 4.61
N ARG A 123 8.80 -13.76 5.72
CA ARG A 123 10.24 -13.55 5.85
C ARG A 123 11.03 -14.87 5.76
N GLU A 124 10.51 -15.96 6.26
CA GLU A 124 11.10 -17.29 6.07
C GLU A 124 11.15 -17.68 4.58
N ILE A 125 10.04 -17.47 3.86
CA ILE A 125 9.97 -17.71 2.41
C ILE A 125 10.97 -16.84 1.66
N VAL A 126 11.02 -15.53 1.99
CA VAL A 126 11.97 -14.59 1.37
C VAL A 126 13.42 -15.01 1.63
N LYS A 127 13.74 -15.42 2.86
CA LYS A 127 15.07 -15.92 3.19
C LYS A 127 15.44 -17.13 2.33
N TYR A 128 14.53 -18.08 2.21
CA TYR A 128 14.71 -19.25 1.36
C TYR A 128 14.91 -18.85 -0.11
N TYR A 129 14.04 -18.00 -0.66
CA TYR A 129 14.17 -17.52 -2.02
C TYR A 129 15.50 -16.79 -2.26
N ASN A 130 15.93 -15.95 -1.33
CA ASN A 130 17.20 -15.24 -1.45
C ASN A 130 18.39 -16.22 -1.47
N GLN A 131 18.36 -17.29 -0.66
CA GLN A 131 19.40 -18.31 -0.64
C GLN A 131 19.47 -19.09 -1.95
N GLU A 132 18.32 -19.51 -2.46
CA GLU A 132 18.27 -20.33 -3.68
C GLU A 132 18.48 -19.50 -4.95
N LEU A 133 17.89 -18.32 -5.04
CA LEU A 133 17.89 -17.54 -6.29
C LEU A 133 19.16 -16.69 -6.46
N SER A 134 19.86 -16.30 -5.39
CA SER A 134 21.11 -15.55 -5.50
C SER A 134 22.28 -16.35 -6.06
N GLN A 135 22.13 -17.67 -6.21
CA GLN A 135 23.12 -18.54 -6.85
C GLN A 135 23.15 -18.36 -8.38
N TYR A 136 22.13 -17.74 -8.97
CA TYR A 136 22.01 -17.52 -10.40
C TYR A 136 22.40 -16.08 -10.72
N GLU A 137 23.47 -15.89 -11.50
CA GLU A 137 23.94 -14.55 -11.90
C GLU A 137 22.92 -13.80 -12.75
N GLU A 138 22.03 -14.52 -13.43
CA GLU A 138 20.94 -14.01 -14.24
C GLU A 138 19.84 -13.31 -13.42
N LEU A 139 19.76 -13.64 -12.15
CA LEU A 139 18.69 -13.18 -11.28
C LEU A 139 19.22 -12.15 -10.29
N GLN A 140 18.40 -11.16 -10.01
CA GLN A 140 18.65 -10.19 -8.94
C GLN A 140 17.48 -10.24 -7.95
N VAL A 141 17.78 -10.74 -6.75
CA VAL A 141 16.82 -10.76 -5.63
C VAL A 141 16.54 -9.36 -5.11
N PRO A 142 15.38 -9.12 -4.47
CA PRO A 142 15.04 -7.82 -3.91
C PRO A 142 16.09 -7.37 -2.88
N PHE A 143 16.48 -6.10 -2.97
CA PHE A 143 17.33 -5.48 -1.97
C PHE A 143 16.50 -5.05 -0.77
N GLU A 144 16.94 -5.40 0.42
CA GLU A 144 16.41 -4.87 1.68
C GLU A 144 17.50 -4.08 2.40
N SER A 145 17.22 -2.82 2.72
CA SER A 145 18.16 -2.00 3.51
C SER A 145 18.34 -2.59 4.91
N PRO A 146 19.56 -2.58 5.49
CA PRO A 146 19.79 -3.00 6.89
C PRO A 146 18.99 -2.20 7.93
N SER A 147 18.50 -1.03 7.55
CA SER A 147 17.65 -0.20 8.40
C SER A 147 16.15 -0.52 8.28
N VAL A 148 15.75 -1.49 7.45
CA VAL A 148 14.34 -1.83 7.19
C VAL A 148 14.08 -3.27 7.58
N ASP A 149 12.92 -3.53 8.20
CA ASP A 149 12.37 -4.86 8.40
C ASP A 149 11.04 -4.94 7.64
N SER A 150 11.14 -5.27 6.34
CA SER A 150 10.02 -5.32 5.41
C SER A 150 9.09 -6.50 5.71
N ASN A 151 7.80 -6.30 5.48
CA ASN A 151 6.80 -7.36 5.47
C ASN A 151 6.77 -8.14 4.14
N PHE A 152 7.50 -7.69 3.12
CA PHE A 152 7.57 -8.29 1.79
C PHE A 152 6.20 -8.61 1.20
N HIS A 153 5.40 -7.57 0.95
CA HIS A 153 4.14 -7.74 0.23
C HIS A 153 4.36 -8.37 -1.14
N LEU A 154 5.37 -7.90 -1.85
CA LEU A 154 5.83 -8.45 -3.12
C LEU A 154 7.26 -8.97 -2.96
N TYR A 155 7.59 -10.03 -3.67
CA TYR A 155 8.95 -10.48 -3.91
C TYR A 155 9.28 -10.19 -5.37
N LEU A 156 9.90 -9.06 -5.63
CA LEU A 156 10.16 -8.57 -6.97
C LEU A 156 11.51 -9.10 -7.47
N LEU A 157 11.48 -10.19 -8.21
CA LEU A 157 12.65 -10.77 -8.84
C LEU A 157 12.97 -10.01 -10.14
N ARG A 158 14.23 -9.69 -10.39
CA ARG A 158 14.65 -9.09 -11.66
C ARG A 158 15.48 -10.06 -12.47
N VAL A 159 15.18 -10.16 -13.76
CA VAL A 159 15.95 -10.93 -14.74
C VAL A 159 16.90 -9.97 -15.46
N ARG A 160 18.19 -10.21 -15.38
CA ARG A 160 19.20 -9.36 -16.02
C ARG A 160 19.12 -9.50 -17.54
N PRO A 161 19.25 -8.41 -18.29
CA PRO A 161 19.23 -8.46 -19.76
C PRO A 161 20.49 -9.16 -20.32
N GLY A 162 20.35 -9.78 -21.50
CA GLY A 162 21.46 -10.43 -22.22
C GLY A 162 21.72 -11.88 -21.80
N MET A 163 20.86 -12.46 -21.00
CA MET A 163 20.93 -13.87 -20.58
C MET A 163 20.26 -14.79 -21.59
N LYS A 164 20.47 -16.11 -21.44
CA LYS A 164 19.88 -17.15 -22.32
C LYS A 164 18.35 -17.18 -22.29
N ALA A 165 17.77 -16.74 -21.18
CA ALA A 165 16.33 -16.62 -20.99
C ALA A 165 16.01 -15.20 -20.50
N ASP A 166 14.97 -14.60 -21.02
CA ASP A 166 14.47 -13.31 -20.58
C ASP A 166 13.32 -13.43 -19.57
N ARG A 167 12.78 -12.32 -19.13
CA ARG A 167 11.63 -12.30 -18.23
C ARG A 167 10.41 -13.03 -18.80
N TYR A 168 10.19 -12.94 -20.12
CA TYR A 168 9.06 -13.61 -20.77
C TYR A 168 9.21 -15.13 -20.72
N ASP A 169 10.41 -15.63 -20.96
CA ASP A 169 10.73 -17.06 -20.88
C ASP A 169 10.52 -17.59 -19.46
N LEU A 170 11.00 -16.85 -18.44
CA LEU A 170 10.79 -17.22 -17.06
C LEU A 170 9.30 -17.19 -16.68
N PHE A 171 8.58 -16.13 -17.07
CA PHE A 171 7.15 -16.01 -16.84
C PHE A 171 6.36 -17.18 -17.42
N THR A 172 6.60 -17.50 -18.71
CA THR A 172 5.90 -18.59 -19.39
C THR A 172 6.30 -19.96 -18.88
N GLY A 173 7.58 -20.14 -18.52
CA GLY A 173 8.10 -21.36 -17.88
C GLY A 173 7.40 -21.63 -16.55
N LEU A 174 7.31 -20.63 -15.69
CA LEU A 174 6.61 -20.74 -14.41
C LEU A 174 5.12 -21.04 -14.60
N GLN A 175 4.46 -20.43 -15.59
CA GLN A 175 3.05 -20.73 -15.91
C GLN A 175 2.86 -22.20 -16.34
N ARG A 176 3.78 -22.76 -17.13
CA ARG A 176 3.75 -24.19 -17.52
C ARG A 176 3.88 -25.12 -16.31
N LEU A 177 4.58 -24.66 -15.27
CA LEU A 177 4.70 -25.37 -14.00
C LEU A 177 3.54 -25.07 -13.03
N ASN A 178 2.47 -24.44 -13.52
CA ASN A 178 1.27 -24.09 -12.78
C ASN A 178 1.49 -23.04 -11.67
N TYR A 179 2.56 -22.26 -11.72
CA TYR A 179 2.69 -21.03 -10.94
C TYR A 179 1.93 -19.89 -11.60
N ARG A 180 1.60 -18.87 -10.84
CA ARG A 180 0.93 -17.66 -11.34
C ARG A 180 1.77 -16.41 -11.05
N PRO A 181 2.91 -16.26 -11.75
CA PRO A 181 3.73 -15.06 -11.60
C PRO A 181 2.97 -13.83 -12.10
N MET A 182 3.33 -12.68 -11.58
CA MET A 182 2.76 -11.39 -11.96
C MET A 182 3.89 -10.44 -12.34
N VAL A 183 3.60 -9.52 -13.26
CA VAL A 183 4.52 -8.43 -13.63
C VAL A 183 4.01 -7.14 -13.00
N HIS A 184 4.81 -6.53 -12.13
CA HIS A 184 4.47 -5.32 -11.38
C HIS A 184 5.37 -4.15 -11.84
N TYR A 185 4.85 -3.18 -12.58
CA TYR A 185 3.62 -3.08 -13.39
C TYR A 185 3.99 -2.42 -14.71
N ILE A 186 3.09 -2.41 -15.70
CA ILE A 186 3.27 -1.55 -16.86
C ILE A 186 3.42 -0.11 -16.37
N PRO A 187 4.50 0.60 -16.72
CA PRO A 187 4.70 1.99 -16.30
C PRO A 187 3.51 2.87 -16.66
N ILE A 188 3.05 3.68 -15.73
CA ILE A 188 1.82 4.48 -15.86
C ILE A 188 1.82 5.30 -17.15
N HIS A 189 2.95 5.93 -17.51
CA HIS A 189 3.08 6.73 -18.73
C HIS A 189 2.87 5.92 -20.03
N LEU A 190 3.04 4.59 -19.98
CA LEU A 190 2.80 3.70 -21.13
C LEU A 190 1.35 3.23 -21.24
N LEU A 191 0.49 3.50 -20.25
CA LEU A 191 -0.92 3.18 -20.31
C LEU A 191 -1.66 4.09 -21.31
N GLY A 192 -2.62 3.52 -22.04
CA GLY A 192 -3.32 4.22 -23.12
C GLY A 192 -3.94 5.56 -22.72
N TYR A 193 -4.51 5.66 -21.51
CA TYR A 193 -5.05 6.91 -20.99
C TYR A 193 -3.98 8.02 -20.91
N TYR A 194 -2.83 7.71 -20.32
CA TYR A 194 -1.75 8.69 -20.14
C TYR A 194 -1.09 9.07 -21.46
N LYS A 195 -0.90 8.11 -22.37
CA LYS A 195 -0.41 8.40 -23.71
C LYS A 195 -1.32 9.38 -24.46
N ARG A 196 -2.64 9.13 -24.43
CA ARG A 196 -3.60 9.98 -25.18
C ARG A 196 -3.78 11.37 -24.56
N ASN A 197 -3.80 11.47 -23.24
CA ASN A 197 -4.14 12.75 -22.58
C ASN A 197 -2.92 13.60 -22.26
N PHE A 198 -1.73 13.02 -22.12
CA PHE A 198 -0.52 13.73 -21.71
C PHE A 198 0.63 13.61 -22.71
N GLY A 199 0.44 12.89 -23.81
CA GLY A 199 1.45 12.77 -24.86
C GLY A 199 2.67 11.91 -24.52
N TYR A 200 2.64 11.16 -23.42
CA TYR A 200 3.74 10.30 -23.01
C TYR A 200 4.02 9.18 -24.02
N LYS A 201 5.29 8.82 -24.13
CA LYS A 201 5.77 7.77 -25.02
C LYS A 201 6.87 6.95 -24.37
N GLN A 202 7.21 5.86 -25.02
CA GLN A 202 8.38 5.05 -24.64
C GLN A 202 9.66 5.89 -24.71
N GLY A 203 10.52 5.74 -23.71
CA GLY A 203 11.76 6.48 -23.54
C GLY A 203 11.65 7.70 -22.61
N ASP A 204 10.43 8.15 -22.27
CA ASP A 204 10.25 9.31 -21.37
C ASP A 204 10.66 9.01 -19.93
N PHE A 205 10.55 7.75 -19.49
CA PHE A 205 10.92 7.31 -18.14
C PHE A 205 11.75 6.02 -18.17
N PRO A 206 13.00 6.07 -18.65
CA PRO A 206 13.80 4.88 -18.96
C PRO A 206 14.06 3.96 -17.76
N VAL A 207 14.16 4.52 -16.55
CA VAL A 207 14.36 3.72 -15.32
C VAL A 207 13.13 2.88 -14.99
N ALA A 208 11.93 3.47 -15.09
CA ALA A 208 10.67 2.75 -14.87
C ALA A 208 10.44 1.68 -15.95
N GLU A 209 10.76 2.01 -17.21
CA GLU A 209 10.65 1.07 -18.32
C GLU A 209 11.60 -0.11 -18.18
N LYS A 210 12.87 0.15 -17.79
CA LYS A 210 13.85 -0.89 -17.49
C LYS A 210 13.38 -1.78 -16.33
N CYS A 211 12.88 -1.19 -15.26
CA CYS A 211 12.34 -1.95 -14.14
C CYS A 211 11.21 -2.87 -14.60
N TYR A 212 10.28 -2.36 -15.38
CA TYR A 212 9.19 -3.17 -15.96
C TYR A 212 9.67 -4.30 -16.86
N GLN A 213 10.68 -4.07 -17.69
CA GLN A 213 11.22 -5.08 -18.61
C GLN A 213 11.90 -6.24 -17.86
N GLU A 214 12.52 -5.97 -16.73
CA GLU A 214 13.31 -6.93 -15.98
C GLU A 214 12.53 -7.63 -14.86
N SER A 215 11.46 -7.01 -14.32
CA SER A 215 10.81 -7.46 -13.09
C SER A 215 9.72 -8.49 -13.31
N LEU A 216 9.69 -9.48 -12.40
CA LEU A 216 8.70 -10.54 -12.30
C LEU A 216 8.24 -10.68 -10.83
#